data_b364ad0d51ca895c62ef0dd70b589e83
#
_entry.id   b364ad0d51ca895c62ef0dd70b589e83
#
_cell.length_a   1.000
_cell.length_b   1.000
_cell.length_c   1.000
_cell.angle_alpha   90.00
_cell.angle_beta   90.00
_cell.angle_gamma   90.00
#
_symmetry.space_group_name_H-M   'P 1'
#
loop_
_entity.id
_entity.type
_entity.pdbx_description
1 polymer ?
#
loop_
_entity_poly.entity_id
_entity_poly.type
_entity_poly.pdbx_seq_one_letter_code
_entity_poly.pdbx_strand_id
1 'polypeptide(L)'
;AQADGTWQRRAFNGKGVVIVKSTEKEGKFTLYADSAGLTSDSATVATVSGKKENRHFVAFAPVKATTDVTTNPELPQTVTAIYSDGSVEEKTVTWDVPSDLLTSAGEKKVFGRVEGLETPAEALVKVIALDRWLPKVATVPVGTNAADLDKTVTAVLTDGSLIDTDVVSWTLKDPAALNKEGGRTEATGKLVDDDREVTATFIASSKETTSSITGLTVGDKALENFESGKTYYRVSLPYTGTIPSVGAQTTGYQVTVQQASADNGYQASLFLSDQKGDLVQTYLIQFVKEAPALKRLEVVVEGKETATEDQVLTYHVIGRYEDGSQTEFSASDIHLEAKSSDGGHLEVNGQNLLLYTKGRVT
;
A
#
# COMPACT_ATOMS: atom_id res chain seq x y z
N ALA A 1 -10.99 2.45 38.30
CA ALA A 1 -12.01 2.42 39.37
C ALA A 1 -11.35 2.71 40.69
N GLN A 2 -12.04 3.42 41.56
CA GLN A 2 -11.61 3.60 42.97
C GLN A 2 -12.07 2.40 43.80
N ALA A 3 -11.56 2.28 45.04
CA ALA A 3 -11.90 1.16 45.91
C ALA A 3 -13.40 1.07 46.28
N ASP A 4 -14.14 2.16 46.16
CA ASP A 4 -15.60 2.27 46.38
C ASP A 4 -16.43 1.97 45.09
N GLY A 5 -15.79 1.57 44.01
CA GLY A 5 -16.45 1.29 42.73
C GLY A 5 -16.74 2.50 41.86
N THR A 6 -16.35 3.70 42.32
CA THR A 6 -16.50 4.92 41.51
C THR A 6 -15.39 5.08 40.46
N TRP A 7 -15.68 5.85 39.43
CA TRP A 7 -14.75 6.16 38.35
C TRP A 7 -14.52 7.67 38.32
N GLN A 8 -13.24 8.07 38.38
CA GLN A 8 -12.85 9.44 38.17
C GLN A 8 -12.13 9.61 36.85
N ARG A 9 -12.50 10.61 36.08
CA ARG A 9 -11.84 10.95 34.80
C ARG A 9 -11.85 12.45 34.56
N ARG A 10 -10.77 12.96 34.00
CA ARG A 10 -10.72 14.35 33.56
C ARG A 10 -11.52 14.52 32.27
N ALA A 11 -12.42 15.51 32.24
CA ALA A 11 -13.08 15.90 31.01
C ALA A 11 -12.09 16.62 30.07
N PHE A 12 -12.13 16.31 28.80
CA PHE A 12 -11.39 17.02 27.75
C PHE A 12 -12.37 17.90 27.00
N ASN A 13 -12.12 19.20 26.95
CA ASN A 13 -13.04 20.20 26.38
C ASN A 13 -14.49 20.08 26.90
N GLY A 14 -14.66 19.82 28.20
CA GLY A 14 -15.97 19.68 28.83
C GLY A 14 -16.70 18.38 28.51
N LYS A 15 -16.06 17.40 27.84
CA LYS A 15 -16.65 16.10 27.49
C LYS A 15 -15.90 14.97 28.17
N GLY A 16 -16.65 13.99 28.69
CA GLY A 16 -16.14 12.72 29.18
C GLY A 16 -16.90 11.58 28.52
N VAL A 17 -16.21 10.50 28.16
CA VAL A 17 -16.82 9.29 27.58
C VAL A 17 -16.70 8.16 28.59
N VAL A 18 -17.82 7.49 28.83
CA VAL A 18 -17.93 6.28 29.64
C VAL A 18 -18.49 5.18 28.76
N ILE A 19 -17.79 4.07 28.66
CA ILE A 19 -18.27 2.86 27.97
C ILE A 19 -18.83 1.94 29.04
N VAL A 20 -20.12 1.60 28.92
CA VAL A 20 -20.79 0.67 29.81
C VAL A 20 -21.18 -0.57 29.01
N LYS A 21 -20.72 -1.73 29.47
CA LYS A 21 -21.12 -3.03 28.88
C LYS A 21 -22.27 -3.59 29.73
N SER A 22 -23.41 -3.86 29.08
CA SER A 22 -24.52 -4.55 29.73
C SER A 22 -24.15 -6.01 30.01
N THR A 23 -24.78 -6.58 31.04
CA THR A 23 -24.82 -8.03 31.27
C THR A 23 -26.01 -8.61 30.49
N GLU A 24 -26.04 -9.93 30.31
CA GLU A 24 -27.16 -10.62 29.63
C GLU A 24 -28.50 -10.58 30.41
N LYS A 25 -28.57 -9.81 31.46
CA LYS A 25 -29.79 -9.69 32.29
C LYS A 25 -30.49 -8.38 31.99
N GLU A 26 -31.80 -8.47 31.84
CA GLU A 26 -32.67 -7.30 31.82
C GLU A 26 -32.55 -6.48 33.10
N GLY A 27 -32.58 -5.20 32.97
CA GLY A 27 -32.49 -4.32 34.12
C GLY A 27 -32.39 -2.85 33.74
N LYS A 28 -32.18 -2.06 34.74
CA LYS A 28 -31.91 -0.61 34.59
C LYS A 28 -30.62 -0.31 35.33
N PHE A 29 -29.78 0.51 34.75
CA PHE A 29 -28.67 1.12 35.46
C PHE A 29 -28.70 2.63 35.26
N THR A 30 -28.27 3.35 36.27
CA THR A 30 -28.21 4.80 36.23
C THR A 30 -26.75 5.24 36.33
N LEU A 31 -26.33 6.05 35.41
CA LEU A 31 -25.06 6.72 35.43
C LEU A 31 -25.25 8.08 36.11
N TYR A 32 -24.46 8.35 37.13
CA TYR A 32 -24.40 9.66 37.81
C TYR A 32 -23.11 10.34 37.38
N ALA A 33 -23.21 11.59 37.08
CA ALA A 33 -22.06 12.45 36.81
C ALA A 33 -22.05 13.61 37.79
N ASP A 34 -20.98 13.73 38.56
CA ASP A 34 -20.78 14.86 39.43
C ASP A 34 -19.38 15.43 39.34
N SER A 35 -19.27 16.72 39.54
CA SER A 35 -18.01 17.45 39.57
C SER A 35 -18.10 18.62 40.53
N ALA A 36 -17.01 18.89 41.20
CA ALA A 36 -16.96 20.02 42.14
C ALA A 36 -17.31 21.34 41.43
N GLY A 37 -18.32 22.07 41.98
CA GLY A 37 -18.75 23.32 41.42
C GLY A 37 -19.73 23.25 40.25
N LEU A 38 -20.17 22.05 39.86
CA LEU A 38 -21.18 21.83 38.82
C LEU A 38 -22.42 21.14 39.42
N THR A 39 -23.59 21.35 38.79
CA THR A 39 -24.80 20.61 39.13
C THR A 39 -24.66 19.18 38.64
N SER A 40 -24.88 18.21 39.55
CA SER A 40 -24.87 16.78 39.18
C SER A 40 -26.02 16.41 38.27
N ASP A 41 -25.79 15.46 37.36
CA ASP A 41 -26.84 14.95 36.46
C ASP A 41 -26.75 13.42 36.40
N SER A 42 -27.81 12.79 35.94
CA SER A 42 -27.88 11.34 35.81
C SER A 42 -28.65 10.91 34.56
N ALA A 43 -28.18 9.81 33.96
CA ALA A 43 -28.85 9.15 32.85
C ALA A 43 -29.16 7.70 33.21
N THR A 44 -30.42 7.30 33.04
CA THR A 44 -30.85 5.90 33.27
C THR A 44 -31.00 5.18 31.93
N VAL A 45 -30.36 4.05 31.81
CA VAL A 45 -30.42 3.17 30.64
C VAL A 45 -31.13 1.89 31.07
N ALA A 46 -32.13 1.47 30.31
CA ALA A 46 -32.81 0.17 30.49
C ALA A 46 -32.19 -0.84 29.52
N THR A 47 -31.81 -2.00 30.03
CA THR A 47 -31.50 -3.16 29.23
C THR A 47 -32.77 -4.00 29.10
N VAL A 48 -33.23 -4.21 27.89
CA VAL A 48 -34.39 -5.05 27.58
C VAL A 48 -33.92 -6.36 26.97
N SER A 49 -34.69 -7.44 27.16
CA SER A 49 -34.44 -8.68 26.46
C SER A 49 -34.68 -8.46 24.97
N GLY A 50 -33.59 -8.37 24.23
CA GLY A 50 -33.73 -8.55 22.79
C GLY A 50 -34.27 -9.94 22.50
N LYS A 51 -35.21 -10.07 21.53
CA LYS A 51 -35.45 -11.39 20.95
C LYS A 51 -34.07 -11.91 20.53
N LYS A 52 -33.65 -13.06 21.02
CA LYS A 52 -32.48 -13.77 20.45
C LYS A 52 -32.80 -13.98 18.98
N GLU A 53 -32.31 -13.12 18.13
CA GLU A 53 -32.26 -13.44 16.72
C GLU A 53 -31.49 -14.75 16.57
N ASN A 54 -32.00 -15.64 15.71
CA ASN A 54 -31.25 -16.82 15.35
C ASN A 54 -29.91 -16.37 14.78
N ARG A 55 -28.87 -16.64 15.53
CA ARG A 55 -27.50 -16.36 15.12
C ARG A 55 -27.28 -16.77 13.66
N HIS A 56 -26.93 -15.85 12.79
CA HIS A 56 -26.69 -16.13 11.38
C HIS A 56 -25.34 -15.55 10.96
N PHE A 57 -24.77 -16.10 9.91
CA PHE A 57 -23.53 -15.64 9.33
C PHE A 57 -23.72 -14.24 8.68
N VAL A 58 -22.77 -13.37 8.87
CA VAL A 58 -22.79 -11.99 8.36
C VAL A 58 -21.71 -11.79 7.30
N ALA A 59 -20.45 -12.02 7.65
CA ALA A 59 -19.33 -11.78 6.76
C ALA A 59 -18.09 -12.58 7.19
N PHE A 60 -17.10 -12.61 6.31
CA PHE A 60 -15.76 -13.04 6.67
C PHE A 60 -14.87 -11.83 6.92
N ALA A 61 -13.92 -11.97 7.84
CA ALA A 61 -12.82 -11.02 7.95
C ALA A 61 -12.01 -11.03 6.64
N PRO A 62 -11.52 -9.86 6.18
CA PRO A 62 -10.78 -9.77 4.93
C PRO A 62 -9.49 -10.59 4.94
N VAL A 63 -9.22 -11.28 3.84
CA VAL A 63 -7.97 -12.00 3.61
C VAL A 63 -7.19 -11.27 2.53
N LYS A 64 -5.93 -10.93 2.84
CA LYS A 64 -5.01 -10.30 1.88
C LYS A 64 -3.74 -11.12 1.78
N ALA A 65 -3.23 -11.31 0.58
CA ALA A 65 -1.96 -11.98 0.33
C ALA A 65 -1.19 -11.25 -0.78
N THR A 66 0.13 -11.41 -0.77
CA THR A 66 1.01 -10.89 -1.83
C THR A 66 1.86 -12.03 -2.34
N THR A 67 2.02 -12.12 -3.64
CA THR A 67 2.85 -13.13 -4.31
C THR A 67 3.46 -12.55 -5.58
N ASP A 68 4.34 -13.27 -6.21
CA ASP A 68 4.87 -12.96 -7.54
C ASP A 68 4.24 -13.85 -8.62
N VAL A 69 4.57 -13.58 -9.88
CA VAL A 69 4.05 -14.34 -11.04
C VAL A 69 4.58 -15.78 -11.14
N THR A 70 5.46 -16.20 -10.25
CA THR A 70 6.09 -17.54 -10.28
C THR A 70 5.66 -18.41 -9.10
N THR A 71 5.18 -17.82 -8.03
CA THR A 71 4.91 -18.48 -6.76
C THR A 71 3.41 -18.42 -6.43
N ASN A 72 2.81 -19.55 -6.08
CA ASN A 72 1.44 -19.56 -5.60
C ASN A 72 1.31 -18.75 -4.29
N PRO A 73 0.21 -17.98 -4.12
CA PRO A 73 0.00 -17.22 -2.90
C PRO A 73 -0.18 -18.13 -1.69
N GLU A 74 0.44 -17.77 -0.58
CA GLU A 74 0.19 -18.39 0.71
C GLU A 74 -1.13 -17.86 1.28
N LEU A 75 -2.18 -18.63 1.15
CA LEU A 75 -3.50 -18.31 1.69
C LEU A 75 -3.75 -19.10 2.98
N PRO A 76 -4.44 -18.50 3.99
CA PRO A 76 -4.68 -19.17 5.26
C PRO A 76 -5.60 -20.38 5.08
N GLN A 77 -5.44 -21.39 5.94
CA GLN A 77 -6.30 -22.58 5.93
C GLN A 77 -7.64 -22.35 6.64
N THR A 78 -7.76 -21.27 7.39
CA THR A 78 -8.98 -20.88 8.08
C THR A 78 -9.30 -19.42 7.78
N VAL A 79 -10.58 -19.07 7.87
CA VAL A 79 -11.09 -17.69 7.79
C VAL A 79 -11.97 -17.42 8.99
N THR A 80 -11.93 -16.19 9.47
CA THR A 80 -12.76 -15.75 10.57
C THR A 80 -14.16 -15.41 10.07
N ALA A 81 -15.15 -16.20 10.44
CA ALA A 81 -16.55 -15.93 10.17
C ALA A 81 -17.13 -15.05 11.29
N ILE A 82 -17.82 -14.00 10.91
CA ILE A 82 -18.46 -13.02 11.79
C ILE A 82 -19.98 -13.27 11.77
N TYR A 83 -20.60 -13.29 12.94
CA TYR A 83 -22.03 -13.59 13.08
C TYR A 83 -22.80 -12.38 13.63
N SER A 84 -24.12 -12.40 13.44
CA SER A 84 -25.06 -11.33 13.82
C SER A 84 -25.07 -10.99 15.30
N ASP A 85 -24.65 -11.92 16.17
CA ASP A 85 -24.50 -11.71 17.60
C ASP A 85 -23.13 -11.11 18.01
N GLY A 86 -22.31 -10.73 17.02
CA GLY A 86 -20.93 -10.21 17.23
C GLY A 86 -19.91 -11.30 17.56
N SER A 87 -20.33 -12.58 17.62
CA SER A 87 -19.41 -13.69 17.81
C SER A 87 -18.60 -13.96 16.53
N VAL A 88 -17.40 -14.49 16.69
CA VAL A 88 -16.55 -14.91 15.59
C VAL A 88 -16.16 -16.37 15.73
N GLU A 89 -15.98 -17.03 14.60
CA GLU A 89 -15.53 -18.44 14.55
C GLU A 89 -14.50 -18.61 13.44
N GLU A 90 -13.45 -19.36 13.74
CA GLU A 90 -12.53 -19.84 12.71
C GLU A 90 -13.17 -21.00 11.94
N LYS A 91 -13.24 -20.86 10.64
CA LYS A 91 -13.81 -21.86 9.72
C LYS A 91 -12.75 -22.33 8.74
N THR A 92 -12.68 -23.62 8.50
CA THR A 92 -11.83 -24.21 7.47
C THR A 92 -12.26 -23.71 6.09
N VAL A 93 -11.30 -23.28 5.29
CA VAL A 93 -11.52 -22.81 3.92
C VAL A 93 -10.68 -23.62 2.94
N THR A 94 -11.27 -23.90 1.79
CA THR A 94 -10.58 -24.49 0.64
C THR A 94 -10.60 -23.44 -0.49
N TRP A 95 -9.45 -22.85 -0.78
CA TRP A 95 -9.30 -21.83 -1.81
C TRP A 95 -9.31 -22.45 -3.21
N ASP A 96 -10.05 -21.81 -4.11
CA ASP A 96 -10.14 -22.15 -5.52
C ASP A 96 -9.25 -21.17 -6.31
N VAL A 97 -7.93 -21.45 -6.31
CA VAL A 97 -6.95 -20.58 -6.93
C VAL A 97 -7.05 -20.69 -8.45
N PRO A 98 -7.42 -19.62 -9.17
CA PRO A 98 -7.53 -19.66 -10.63
C PRO A 98 -6.19 -19.99 -11.29
N SER A 99 -6.20 -20.83 -12.32
CA SER A 99 -4.97 -21.22 -13.05
C SER A 99 -4.30 -20.04 -13.75
N ASP A 100 -5.03 -18.97 -14.00
CA ASP A 100 -4.54 -17.73 -14.61
C ASP A 100 -4.16 -16.65 -13.59
N LEU A 101 -4.21 -16.97 -12.28
CA LEU A 101 -3.89 -16.00 -11.22
C LEU A 101 -2.54 -15.34 -11.44
N LEU A 102 -1.53 -16.12 -11.78
CA LEU A 102 -0.13 -15.69 -11.92
C LEU A 102 0.25 -15.19 -13.33
N THR A 103 -0.69 -15.15 -14.27
CA THR A 103 -0.39 -14.76 -15.66
C THR A 103 -0.07 -13.27 -15.84
N SER A 104 -0.46 -12.42 -14.90
CA SER A 104 -0.21 -10.98 -14.92
C SER A 104 -0.20 -10.39 -13.53
N ALA A 105 0.57 -9.32 -13.36
CA ALA A 105 0.55 -8.53 -12.12
C ALA A 105 -0.79 -7.82 -11.90
N GLY A 106 -1.03 -7.44 -10.65
CA GLY A 106 -2.20 -6.67 -10.23
C GLY A 106 -2.94 -7.31 -9.07
N GLU A 107 -4.00 -6.67 -8.62
CA GLU A 107 -4.88 -7.21 -7.57
C GLU A 107 -5.91 -8.14 -8.20
N LYS A 108 -6.04 -9.32 -7.63
CA LYS A 108 -6.95 -10.37 -8.11
C LYS A 108 -7.70 -10.98 -6.93
N LYS A 109 -8.94 -11.38 -7.18
CA LYS A 109 -9.79 -12.05 -6.19
C LYS A 109 -9.65 -13.56 -6.31
N VAL A 110 -9.49 -14.22 -5.17
CA VAL A 110 -9.52 -15.67 -5.05
C VAL A 110 -10.67 -16.03 -4.11
N PHE A 111 -11.54 -16.93 -4.53
CA PHE A 111 -12.68 -17.38 -3.74
C PHE A 111 -12.37 -18.71 -3.06
N GLY A 112 -12.89 -18.86 -1.84
CA GLY A 112 -12.72 -20.08 -1.05
C GLY A 112 -14.04 -20.63 -0.57
N ARG A 113 -14.20 -21.95 -0.64
CA ARG A 113 -15.34 -22.66 -0.07
C ARG A 113 -15.10 -22.87 1.42
N VAL A 114 -16.07 -22.45 2.23
CA VAL A 114 -16.00 -22.52 3.68
C VAL A 114 -16.94 -23.60 4.19
N GLU A 115 -16.43 -24.46 5.07
CA GLU A 115 -17.20 -25.55 5.63
C GLU A 115 -18.41 -25.03 6.42
N GLY A 116 -19.61 -25.54 6.05
CA GLY A 116 -20.87 -25.19 6.70
C GLY A 116 -21.48 -23.85 6.35
N LEU A 117 -20.90 -23.11 5.37
CA LEU A 117 -21.42 -21.84 4.87
C LEU A 117 -21.57 -21.89 3.35
N GLU A 118 -22.68 -21.33 2.85
CA GLU A 118 -22.91 -21.24 1.39
C GLU A 118 -22.16 -20.07 0.76
N THR A 119 -21.91 -19.01 1.54
CA THR A 119 -21.18 -17.83 1.09
C THR A 119 -19.69 -18.14 0.99
N PRO A 120 -19.04 -17.92 -0.17
CA PRO A 120 -17.60 -18.10 -0.30
C PRO A 120 -16.84 -17.01 0.45
N ALA A 121 -15.67 -17.37 1.00
CA ALA A 121 -14.70 -16.38 1.44
C ALA A 121 -13.99 -15.76 0.23
N GLU A 122 -13.58 -14.51 0.37
CA GLU A 122 -12.80 -13.77 -0.65
C GLU A 122 -11.43 -13.43 -0.10
N ALA A 123 -10.37 -13.72 -0.88
CA ALA A 123 -9.03 -13.24 -0.64
C ALA A 123 -8.64 -12.25 -1.75
N LEU A 124 -8.10 -11.11 -1.36
CA LEU A 124 -7.50 -10.16 -2.29
C LEU A 124 -6.01 -10.47 -2.40
N VAL A 125 -5.59 -10.96 -3.57
CA VAL A 125 -4.20 -11.35 -3.84
C VAL A 125 -3.55 -10.31 -4.72
N LYS A 126 -2.49 -9.67 -4.21
CA LYS A 126 -1.63 -8.77 -4.99
C LYS A 126 -0.52 -9.59 -5.65
N VAL A 127 -0.57 -9.69 -6.98
CA VAL A 127 0.47 -10.37 -7.78
C VAL A 127 1.47 -9.33 -8.25
N ILE A 128 2.75 -9.54 -7.92
CA ILE A 128 3.87 -8.67 -8.30
C ILE A 128 4.62 -9.32 -9.46
N ALA A 129 5.04 -8.52 -10.42
CA ALA A 129 5.85 -8.95 -11.55
C ALA A 129 7.02 -7.99 -11.79
N LEU A 130 7.95 -8.42 -12.62
CA LEU A 130 8.96 -7.54 -13.18
C LEU A 130 8.28 -6.45 -14.03
N ASP A 131 8.58 -5.20 -13.72
CA ASP A 131 8.17 -4.06 -14.56
C ASP A 131 9.26 -3.79 -15.62
N ARG A 132 10.49 -3.56 -15.17
CA ARG A 132 11.63 -3.31 -16.05
C ARG A 132 12.98 -3.54 -15.38
N TRP A 133 14.01 -3.67 -16.20
CA TRP A 133 15.39 -3.59 -15.74
C TRP A 133 15.87 -2.13 -15.71
N LEU A 134 16.63 -1.76 -14.68
CA LEU A 134 17.32 -0.48 -14.68
C LEU A 134 18.52 -0.56 -15.65
N PRO A 135 18.75 0.49 -16.44
CA PRO A 135 19.94 0.55 -17.29
C PRO A 135 21.20 0.51 -16.43
N LYS A 136 22.06 -0.51 -16.65
CA LYS A 136 23.38 -0.57 -16.01
C LYS A 136 24.39 0.18 -16.86
N VAL A 137 24.92 1.26 -16.30
CA VAL A 137 26.09 1.95 -16.86
C VAL A 137 27.14 2.05 -15.76
N ALA A 138 28.29 1.44 -15.98
CA ALA A 138 29.35 1.39 -14.97
C ALA A 138 30.69 1.82 -15.56
N THR A 139 31.41 2.66 -14.80
CA THR A 139 32.81 3.00 -15.09
C THR A 139 33.71 1.97 -14.43
N VAL A 140 34.68 1.50 -15.19
CA VAL A 140 35.66 0.47 -14.77
C VAL A 140 37.09 0.92 -15.05
N PRO A 141 38.08 0.43 -14.34
CA PRO A 141 39.49 0.74 -14.64
C PRO A 141 39.87 0.36 -16.08
N VAL A 142 40.74 1.15 -16.69
CA VAL A 142 41.32 0.80 -18.01
C VAL A 142 42.00 -0.55 -17.93
N GLY A 143 41.72 -1.42 -18.87
CA GLY A 143 42.24 -2.80 -18.92
C GLY A 143 41.41 -3.83 -18.13
N THR A 144 40.22 -3.45 -17.61
CA THR A 144 39.34 -4.41 -16.94
C THR A 144 38.88 -5.50 -17.90
N ASN A 145 39.00 -6.76 -17.47
CA ASN A 145 38.52 -7.90 -18.23
C ASN A 145 37.06 -8.17 -18.01
N ALA A 146 36.38 -8.83 -18.96
CA ALA A 146 34.96 -9.17 -18.84
C ALA A 146 34.63 -10.00 -17.60
N ALA A 147 35.53 -10.84 -17.13
CA ALA A 147 35.34 -11.66 -15.94
C ALA A 147 35.30 -10.86 -14.62
N ASP A 148 35.97 -9.69 -14.61
CA ASP A 148 36.11 -8.83 -13.43
C ASP A 148 35.00 -7.76 -13.34
N LEU A 149 34.12 -7.71 -14.34
CA LEU A 149 32.99 -6.77 -14.35
C LEU A 149 31.95 -7.14 -13.30
N ASP A 150 31.42 -6.10 -12.63
CA ASP A 150 30.31 -6.27 -11.69
C ASP A 150 29.09 -6.88 -12.41
N LYS A 151 28.60 -7.98 -11.86
CA LYS A 151 27.56 -8.83 -12.44
C LYS A 151 26.14 -8.45 -11.98
N THR A 152 26.02 -7.63 -10.95
CA THR A 152 24.73 -7.29 -10.37
C THR A 152 23.93 -6.38 -11.29
N VAL A 153 22.68 -6.72 -11.52
CA VAL A 153 21.67 -5.92 -12.23
C VAL A 153 20.45 -5.74 -11.37
N THR A 154 19.82 -4.59 -11.48
CA THR A 154 18.66 -4.22 -10.66
C THR A 154 17.39 -4.21 -11.49
N ALA A 155 16.36 -4.90 -11.00
CA ALA A 155 15.02 -4.87 -11.56
C ALA A 155 14.10 -3.98 -10.73
N VAL A 156 13.16 -3.33 -11.38
CA VAL A 156 12.00 -2.65 -10.77
C VAL A 156 10.79 -3.57 -10.90
N LEU A 157 10.11 -3.83 -9.80
CA LEU A 157 8.86 -4.59 -9.79
C LEU A 157 7.63 -3.69 -9.95
N THR A 158 6.50 -4.26 -10.28
CA THR A 158 5.24 -3.53 -10.50
C THR A 158 4.70 -2.80 -9.27
N ASP A 159 5.17 -3.15 -8.08
CA ASP A 159 4.88 -2.41 -6.84
C ASP A 159 5.91 -1.30 -6.55
N GLY A 160 6.90 -1.14 -7.44
CA GLY A 160 7.99 -0.17 -7.35
C GLY A 160 9.13 -0.59 -6.43
N SER A 161 9.11 -1.81 -5.87
CA SER A 161 10.24 -2.36 -5.14
C SER A 161 11.39 -2.70 -6.10
N LEU A 162 12.61 -2.77 -5.56
CA LEU A 162 13.82 -3.12 -6.29
C LEU A 162 14.32 -4.48 -5.85
N ILE A 163 14.74 -5.27 -6.82
CA ILE A 163 15.45 -6.51 -6.55
C ILE A 163 16.77 -6.55 -7.36
N ASP A 164 17.82 -7.00 -6.73
CA ASP A 164 19.11 -7.25 -7.37
C ASP A 164 19.24 -8.73 -7.71
N THR A 165 19.79 -8.99 -8.86
CA THR A 165 20.17 -10.33 -9.30
C THR A 165 21.46 -10.25 -10.10
N ASP A 166 22.10 -11.39 -10.34
CA ASP A 166 23.36 -11.45 -11.06
C ASP A 166 23.18 -12.03 -12.46
N VAL A 167 24.05 -11.61 -13.37
CA VAL A 167 24.28 -12.31 -14.62
C VAL A 167 25.37 -13.37 -14.44
N VAL A 168 25.29 -14.45 -15.18
CA VAL A 168 26.33 -15.51 -15.18
C VAL A 168 27.68 -14.93 -15.60
N SER A 169 27.68 -14.18 -16.69
CA SER A 169 28.86 -13.49 -17.23
C SER A 169 28.43 -12.43 -18.22
N TRP A 170 29.28 -11.45 -18.44
CA TRP A 170 29.11 -10.47 -19.50
C TRP A 170 29.82 -10.89 -20.79
N THR A 171 29.11 -10.75 -21.90
CA THR A 171 29.68 -10.84 -23.25
C THR A 171 29.79 -9.42 -23.79
N LEU A 172 31.02 -8.92 -23.95
CA LEU A 172 31.31 -7.60 -24.45
C LEU A 172 31.23 -7.54 -25.98
N LYS A 173 30.58 -6.52 -26.52
CA LYS A 173 30.51 -6.27 -27.96
C LYS A 173 31.89 -5.90 -28.55
N ASP A 174 32.65 -5.09 -27.81
CA ASP A 174 34.04 -4.72 -28.12
C ASP A 174 34.89 -4.77 -26.86
N PRO A 175 35.52 -5.93 -26.54
CA PRO A 175 36.41 -6.06 -25.38
C PRO A 175 37.61 -5.11 -25.43
N ALA A 176 38.12 -4.76 -26.64
CA ALA A 176 39.29 -3.92 -26.78
C ALA A 176 39.01 -2.45 -26.42
N ALA A 177 37.73 -2.04 -26.42
CA ALA A 177 37.37 -0.71 -26.01
C ALA A 177 37.76 -0.39 -24.56
N LEU A 178 37.69 -1.38 -23.67
CA LEU A 178 38.06 -1.18 -22.25
C LEU A 178 39.57 -1.02 -22.00
N ASN A 179 40.41 -1.21 -23.02
CA ASN A 179 41.86 -1.00 -22.94
C ASN A 179 42.27 0.47 -23.18
N LYS A 180 41.29 1.35 -23.39
CA LYS A 180 41.56 2.76 -23.69
C LYS A 180 40.77 3.66 -22.76
N GLU A 181 41.37 4.73 -22.32
CA GLU A 181 40.69 5.80 -21.58
C GLU A 181 39.48 6.34 -22.35
N GLY A 182 38.32 6.40 -21.69
CA GLY A 182 37.03 6.79 -22.30
C GLY A 182 36.45 5.74 -23.26
N GLY A 183 37.09 4.59 -23.39
CA GLY A 183 36.56 3.49 -24.23
C GLY A 183 35.27 2.94 -23.67
N ARG A 184 34.27 2.75 -24.56
CA ARG A 184 32.92 2.34 -24.21
C ARG A 184 32.52 1.08 -24.97
N THR A 185 31.90 0.14 -24.26
CA THR A 185 31.37 -1.07 -24.88
C THR A 185 30.01 -1.43 -24.30
N GLU A 186 29.13 -1.95 -25.14
CA GLU A 186 27.92 -2.61 -24.70
C GLU A 186 28.24 -4.06 -24.30
N ALA A 187 27.51 -4.57 -23.36
CA ALA A 187 27.59 -5.94 -22.90
C ALA A 187 26.21 -6.57 -22.82
N THR A 188 26.14 -7.85 -23.10
CA THR A 188 24.95 -8.69 -22.89
C THR A 188 25.27 -9.73 -21.84
N GLY A 189 24.41 -9.93 -20.86
CA GLY A 189 24.53 -10.94 -19.82
C GLY A 189 23.24 -11.73 -19.67
N LYS A 190 23.38 -13.03 -19.45
CA LYS A 190 22.28 -13.93 -19.13
C LYS A 190 22.12 -14.01 -17.62
N LEU A 191 20.88 -13.89 -17.12
CA LEU A 191 20.61 -13.99 -15.68
C LEU A 191 20.92 -15.38 -15.13
N VAL A 192 21.31 -15.45 -13.84
CA VAL A 192 21.67 -16.71 -13.19
C VAL A 192 20.48 -17.66 -13.10
N ASP A 193 19.31 -17.15 -12.71
CA ASP A 193 18.13 -17.97 -12.45
C ASP A 193 17.07 -17.88 -13.55
N ASP A 194 17.42 -17.29 -14.70
CA ASP A 194 16.48 -17.00 -15.78
C ASP A 194 17.22 -17.01 -17.13
N ASP A 195 16.55 -17.47 -18.17
CA ASP A 195 17.10 -17.47 -19.53
C ASP A 195 17.08 -16.08 -20.21
N ARG A 196 16.51 -15.07 -19.54
CA ARG A 196 16.44 -13.70 -20.07
C ARG A 196 17.82 -13.06 -20.15
N GLU A 197 18.00 -12.25 -21.19
CA GLU A 197 19.21 -11.45 -21.38
C GLU A 197 18.96 -10.01 -20.93
N VAL A 198 19.99 -9.44 -20.33
CA VAL A 198 20.02 -8.02 -19.93
C VAL A 198 21.24 -7.35 -20.55
N THR A 199 21.16 -6.03 -20.71
CA THR A 199 22.23 -5.25 -21.31
C THR A 199 22.86 -4.30 -20.31
N ALA A 200 24.15 -4.04 -20.47
CA ALA A 200 24.89 -3.04 -19.71
C ALA A 200 25.82 -2.25 -20.65
N THR A 201 26.27 -1.11 -20.16
CA THR A 201 27.33 -0.33 -20.80
C THR A 201 28.48 -0.17 -19.81
N PHE A 202 29.70 -0.52 -20.24
CA PHE A 202 30.90 -0.30 -19.46
C PHE A 202 31.80 0.72 -20.13
N ILE A 203 32.39 1.59 -19.30
CA ILE A 203 33.22 2.72 -19.73
C ILE A 203 34.55 2.62 -19.00
N ALA A 204 35.66 2.56 -19.74
CA ALA A 204 36.98 2.51 -19.15
C ALA A 204 37.45 3.88 -18.74
N SER A 205 37.95 4.04 -17.50
CA SER A 205 38.55 5.27 -17.01
C SER A 205 39.70 4.98 -16.06
N SER A 206 40.81 5.68 -16.27
CA SER A 206 41.97 5.65 -15.35
C SER A 206 41.77 6.56 -14.14
N LYS A 207 40.73 7.39 -14.15
CA LYS A 207 40.37 8.22 -13.01
C LYS A 207 39.52 7.40 -12.07
N GLU A 208 39.89 7.36 -10.80
CA GLU A 208 38.98 6.95 -9.77
C GLU A 208 37.73 7.82 -9.91
N THR A 209 36.57 7.17 -10.10
CA THR A 209 35.27 7.85 -10.10
C THR A 209 34.92 8.27 -8.67
N THR A 210 35.73 9.19 -8.13
CA THR A 210 35.25 10.05 -7.06
C THR A 210 34.16 10.88 -7.69
N SER A 211 32.92 10.57 -7.33
CA SER A 211 31.74 11.26 -7.80
C SER A 211 31.94 12.77 -7.74
N SER A 212 31.88 13.38 -8.86
CA SER A 212 32.06 14.84 -9.02
C SER A 212 30.73 15.59 -9.04
N ILE A 213 29.63 14.89 -8.82
CA ILE A 213 28.36 15.51 -8.48
C ILE A 213 28.39 15.86 -6.99
N THR A 214 28.23 17.12 -6.68
CA THR A 214 28.12 17.61 -5.30
C THR A 214 26.68 17.65 -4.79
N GLY A 215 25.70 17.55 -5.70
CA GLY A 215 24.28 17.48 -5.37
C GLY A 215 23.41 17.25 -6.59
N LEU A 216 22.27 16.66 -6.36
CA LEU A 216 21.14 16.58 -7.28
C LEU A 216 20.06 17.57 -6.85
N THR A 217 19.33 18.12 -7.81
CA THR A 217 18.19 19.00 -7.54
C THR A 217 16.92 18.43 -8.15
N VAL A 218 15.82 18.61 -7.42
CA VAL A 218 14.45 18.27 -7.86
C VAL A 218 13.62 19.54 -7.72
N GLY A 219 13.22 20.12 -8.83
CA GLY A 219 12.77 21.50 -8.89
C GLY A 219 13.88 22.44 -8.39
N ASP A 220 13.50 23.39 -7.55
CA ASP A 220 14.42 24.37 -6.96
C ASP A 220 15.09 23.89 -5.66
N LYS A 221 14.88 22.64 -5.25
CA LYS A 221 15.38 22.09 -3.99
C LYS A 221 16.46 21.06 -4.21
N ALA A 222 17.46 21.04 -3.32
CA ALA A 222 18.41 19.94 -3.26
C ALA A 222 17.68 18.63 -2.93
N LEU A 223 18.09 17.54 -3.57
CA LEU A 223 17.60 16.21 -3.26
C LEU A 223 18.08 15.82 -1.85
N GLU A 224 17.14 15.59 -0.95
CA GLU A 224 17.43 15.11 0.38
C GLU A 224 18.08 13.72 0.32
N ASN A 225 19.03 13.46 1.22
CA ASN A 225 19.76 12.19 1.30
C ASN A 225 20.56 11.85 0.02
N PHE A 226 21.05 12.87 -0.68
CA PHE A 226 21.97 12.64 -1.78
C PHE A 226 23.29 12.04 -1.26
N GLU A 227 23.71 10.93 -1.87
CA GLU A 227 24.98 10.25 -1.64
C GLU A 227 25.71 10.11 -2.98
N SER A 228 26.95 10.53 -3.03
CA SER A 228 27.72 10.62 -4.29
C SER A 228 27.89 9.28 -5.01
N GLY A 229 27.90 8.16 -4.29
CA GLY A 229 28.00 6.82 -4.86
C GLY A 229 26.66 6.18 -5.25
N LYS A 230 25.55 6.81 -4.87
CA LYS A 230 24.21 6.28 -5.16
C LYS A 230 23.69 6.87 -6.47
N THR A 231 23.40 6.02 -7.42
CA THR A 231 23.00 6.40 -8.77
C THR A 231 21.51 6.28 -9.07
N TYR A 232 20.73 5.75 -8.13
CA TYR A 232 19.28 5.63 -8.24
C TYR A 232 18.58 6.25 -7.05
N TYR A 233 17.58 7.08 -7.35
CA TYR A 233 16.73 7.74 -6.35
C TYR A 233 15.26 7.56 -6.70
N ARG A 234 14.45 7.38 -5.67
CA ARG A 234 12.98 7.38 -5.79
C ARG A 234 12.45 8.62 -5.06
N VAL A 235 11.64 9.40 -5.76
CA VAL A 235 11.04 10.64 -5.24
C VAL A 235 9.53 10.53 -5.30
N SER A 236 8.87 10.56 -4.13
CA SER A 236 7.42 10.61 -4.06
C SER A 236 6.91 12.01 -4.40
N LEU A 237 5.87 12.07 -5.19
CA LEU A 237 5.16 13.30 -5.54
C LEU A 237 3.69 13.20 -5.09
N PRO A 238 3.09 14.30 -4.62
CA PRO A 238 1.65 14.35 -4.42
C PRO A 238 0.91 13.93 -5.70
N TYR A 239 -0.24 13.31 -5.56
CA TYR A 239 -1.04 12.84 -6.71
C TYR A 239 -1.26 13.92 -7.76
N THR A 240 -1.65 15.13 -7.35
CA THR A 240 -1.89 16.30 -8.21
C THR A 240 -0.61 17.06 -8.57
N GLY A 241 0.54 16.63 -8.04
CA GLY A 241 1.82 17.29 -8.26
C GLY A 241 2.27 17.20 -9.71
N THR A 242 2.78 18.31 -10.24
CA THR A 242 3.51 18.32 -11.51
C THR A 242 4.87 17.67 -11.32
N ILE A 243 5.38 17.00 -12.36
CA ILE A 243 6.72 16.41 -12.32
C ILE A 243 7.73 17.57 -12.32
N PRO A 244 8.58 17.68 -11.27
CA PRO A 244 9.57 18.74 -11.20
C PRO A 244 10.72 18.44 -12.16
N SER A 245 11.40 19.49 -12.61
CA SER A 245 12.65 19.34 -13.35
C SER A 245 13.76 18.79 -12.46
N VAL A 246 14.68 18.05 -13.05
CA VAL A 246 15.85 17.51 -12.36
C VAL A 246 17.10 18.18 -12.87
N GLY A 247 18.03 18.44 -11.96
CA GLY A 247 19.34 19.00 -12.28
C GLY A 247 20.43 18.43 -11.38
N ALA A 248 21.66 18.77 -11.67
CA ALA A 248 22.80 18.38 -10.85
C ALA A 248 23.78 19.55 -10.69
N GLN A 249 24.43 19.58 -9.53
CA GLN A 249 25.57 20.45 -9.25
C GLN A 249 26.86 19.65 -9.44
N THR A 250 27.74 20.14 -10.29
CA THR A 250 28.99 19.44 -10.61
C THR A 250 30.12 20.41 -10.81
N THR A 251 31.35 19.96 -10.63
CA THR A 251 32.56 20.71 -10.92
C THR A 251 33.42 19.92 -11.91
N GLY A 252 33.66 20.52 -13.08
CA GLY A 252 34.56 19.93 -14.09
C GLY A 252 33.91 18.88 -15.00
N TYR A 253 32.58 18.70 -14.94
CA TYR A 253 31.82 17.80 -15.79
C TYR A 253 30.65 18.51 -16.44
N GLN A 254 30.19 17.97 -17.58
CA GLN A 254 28.97 18.40 -18.25
C GLN A 254 27.82 17.46 -17.84
N VAL A 255 26.65 18.03 -17.64
CA VAL A 255 25.46 17.26 -17.32
C VAL A 255 24.42 17.44 -18.42
N THR A 256 24.00 16.33 -19.02
CA THR A 256 22.84 16.29 -19.90
C THR A 256 21.71 15.61 -19.15
N VAL A 257 20.51 16.21 -19.17
CA VAL A 257 19.36 15.68 -18.43
C VAL A 257 18.26 15.34 -19.41
N GLN A 258 17.85 14.08 -19.39
CA GLN A 258 16.56 13.66 -19.92
C GLN A 258 15.54 13.78 -18.80
N GLN A 259 14.64 14.74 -18.91
CA GLN A 259 13.61 14.97 -17.90
C GLN A 259 12.58 13.85 -17.86
N ALA A 260 12.00 13.65 -16.67
CA ALA A 260 10.93 12.68 -16.49
C ALA A 260 9.64 13.11 -17.20
N SER A 261 8.98 12.18 -17.84
CA SER A 261 7.69 12.35 -18.52
C SER A 261 6.87 11.07 -18.43
N ALA A 262 5.62 11.11 -18.85
CA ALA A 262 4.79 9.90 -18.95
C ALA A 262 5.39 8.89 -19.93
N ASP A 263 5.99 9.37 -21.03
CA ASP A 263 6.54 8.52 -22.10
C ASP A 263 7.75 7.69 -21.64
N ASN A 264 8.48 8.15 -20.63
CA ASN A 264 9.62 7.43 -20.08
C ASN A 264 9.33 6.85 -18.67
N GLY A 265 8.05 6.64 -18.32
CA GLY A 265 7.64 6.07 -17.05
C GLY A 265 7.95 6.94 -15.85
N TYR A 266 7.97 8.26 -16.02
CA TYR A 266 8.31 9.22 -14.98
C TYR A 266 9.73 9.08 -14.41
N GLN A 267 10.67 8.62 -15.24
CA GLN A 267 12.08 8.50 -14.88
C GLN A 267 12.89 9.62 -15.52
N ALA A 268 13.63 10.38 -14.72
CA ALA A 268 14.66 11.30 -15.21
C ALA A 268 16.01 10.61 -15.23
N SER A 269 16.80 10.87 -16.30
CA SER A 269 18.16 10.35 -16.44
C SER A 269 19.14 11.52 -16.57
N LEU A 270 20.16 11.54 -15.72
CA LEU A 270 21.23 12.53 -15.78
C LEU A 270 22.50 11.83 -16.26
N PHE A 271 23.01 12.30 -17.38
CA PHE A 271 24.23 11.79 -17.98
C PHE A 271 25.37 12.76 -17.67
N LEU A 272 26.32 12.28 -16.89
CA LEU A 272 27.51 13.02 -16.53
C LEU A 272 28.61 12.67 -17.53
N SER A 273 29.12 13.69 -18.23
CA SER A 273 30.22 13.53 -19.18
C SER A 273 31.43 14.38 -18.76
N ASP A 274 32.60 13.90 -19.11
CA ASP A 274 33.85 14.69 -18.93
C ASP A 274 33.92 15.84 -19.93
N GLN A 275 35.02 16.61 -19.88
CA GLN A 275 35.24 17.75 -20.79
C GLN A 275 35.41 17.33 -22.26
N LYS A 276 35.70 16.07 -22.53
CA LYS A 276 35.79 15.52 -23.90
C LYS A 276 34.46 15.04 -24.42
N GLY A 277 33.43 15.04 -23.58
CA GLY A 277 32.08 14.51 -23.91
C GLY A 277 31.91 13.03 -23.64
N ASP A 278 32.91 12.35 -23.05
CA ASP A 278 32.81 10.94 -22.70
C ASP A 278 31.90 10.76 -21.48
N LEU A 279 30.94 9.87 -21.58
CA LEU A 279 30.01 9.56 -20.47
C LEU A 279 30.79 8.90 -19.33
N VAL A 280 30.67 9.48 -18.13
CA VAL A 280 31.36 9.03 -16.92
C VAL A 280 30.41 8.31 -15.96
N GLN A 281 29.20 8.83 -15.82
CA GLN A 281 28.22 8.31 -14.87
C GLN A 281 26.78 8.63 -15.33
N THR A 282 25.85 7.77 -14.94
CA THR A 282 24.42 8.04 -15.11
C THR A 282 23.73 7.98 -13.75
N TYR A 283 22.89 8.97 -13.47
CA TYR A 283 21.99 8.97 -12.32
C TYR A 283 20.57 8.86 -12.80
N LEU A 284 19.77 8.09 -12.08
CA LEU A 284 18.36 7.86 -12.38
C LEU A 284 17.50 8.35 -11.22
N ILE A 285 16.49 9.14 -11.51
CA ILE A 285 15.52 9.61 -10.54
C ILE A 285 14.13 9.17 -11.00
N GLN A 286 13.55 8.24 -10.28
CA GLN A 286 12.20 7.73 -10.52
C GLN A 286 11.20 8.53 -9.69
N PHE A 287 10.29 9.22 -10.36
CA PHE A 287 9.15 9.84 -9.70
C PHE A 287 8.01 8.85 -9.54
N VAL A 288 7.46 8.81 -8.33
CA VAL A 288 6.29 7.97 -8.00
C VAL A 288 5.22 8.90 -7.47
N LYS A 289 4.09 8.96 -8.16
CA LYS A 289 2.94 9.70 -7.64
C LYS A 289 2.31 8.92 -6.49
N GLU A 290 2.05 9.61 -5.40
CA GLU A 290 1.26 9.07 -4.30
C GLU A 290 -0.14 8.71 -4.79
N ALA A 291 -0.82 7.85 -4.04
CA ALA A 291 -2.22 7.60 -4.32
C ALA A 291 -3.04 8.90 -4.19
N PRO A 292 -4.10 9.08 -4.97
CA PRO A 292 -4.96 10.25 -4.84
C PRO A 292 -5.52 10.35 -3.41
N ALA A 293 -5.55 11.56 -2.86
CA ALA A 293 -6.06 11.76 -1.51
C ALA A 293 -7.57 11.45 -1.45
N LEU A 294 -7.98 10.81 -0.36
CA LEU A 294 -9.39 10.55 -0.08
C LEU A 294 -10.09 11.89 0.18
N LYS A 295 -11.07 12.22 -0.65
CA LYS A 295 -11.82 13.47 -0.58
C LYS A 295 -13.01 13.37 0.37
N ARG A 296 -13.74 12.26 0.32
CA ARG A 296 -14.90 11.98 1.17
C ARG A 296 -15.20 10.49 1.22
N LEU A 297 -15.86 10.09 2.31
CA LEU A 297 -16.54 8.83 2.41
C LEU A 297 -18.03 9.03 2.11
N GLU A 298 -18.62 8.08 1.41
CA GLU A 298 -20.04 8.04 1.08
C GLU A 298 -20.59 6.69 1.55
N VAL A 299 -21.61 6.73 2.41
CA VAL A 299 -22.30 5.52 2.87
C VAL A 299 -23.52 5.32 1.98
N VAL A 300 -23.59 4.18 1.33
CA VAL A 300 -24.71 3.77 0.48
C VAL A 300 -25.36 2.57 1.13
N VAL A 301 -26.63 2.67 1.47
CA VAL A 301 -27.42 1.57 2.03
C VAL A 301 -28.18 0.91 0.88
N GLU A 302 -28.07 -0.42 0.76
CA GLU A 302 -28.85 -1.17 -0.20
C GLU A 302 -30.31 -1.26 0.25
N GLY A 303 -31.23 -0.95 -0.66
CA GLY A 303 -32.64 -1.10 -0.42
C GLY A 303 -33.44 0.19 -0.55
N LYS A 304 -34.63 0.17 0.03
CA LYS A 304 -35.55 1.33 0.00
C LYS A 304 -35.20 2.31 1.12
N GLU A 305 -35.55 3.59 0.95
CA GLU A 305 -35.41 4.64 1.98
C GLU A 305 -36.17 4.30 3.31
N THR A 306 -37.01 3.31 3.29
CA THR A 306 -37.74 2.80 4.46
C THR A 306 -37.56 1.31 4.61
N ALA A 307 -37.13 0.89 5.78
CA ALA A 307 -37.01 -0.50 6.18
C ALA A 307 -37.99 -0.82 7.33
N THR A 308 -38.35 -2.07 7.48
CA THR A 308 -39.16 -2.56 8.59
C THR A 308 -38.30 -2.94 9.78
N GLU A 309 -38.92 -3.00 10.98
CA GLU A 309 -38.25 -3.58 12.16
C GLU A 309 -37.77 -5.02 11.87
N ASP A 310 -36.72 -5.42 12.54
CA ASP A 310 -36.03 -6.72 12.37
C ASP A 310 -35.45 -6.96 10.98
N GLN A 311 -35.23 -5.91 10.20
CA GLN A 311 -34.60 -6.01 8.89
C GLN A 311 -33.11 -5.77 8.98
N VAL A 312 -32.34 -6.57 8.25
CA VAL A 312 -30.91 -6.35 8.02
C VAL A 312 -30.76 -5.60 6.72
N LEU A 313 -30.10 -4.46 6.78
CA LEU A 313 -29.72 -3.68 5.59
C LEU A 313 -28.23 -3.83 5.36
N THR A 314 -27.83 -4.06 4.12
CA THR A 314 -26.43 -4.01 3.72
C THR A 314 -26.06 -2.57 3.39
N TYR A 315 -24.90 -2.13 3.83
CA TYR A 315 -24.36 -0.85 3.45
C TYR A 315 -22.98 -1.00 2.82
N HIS A 316 -22.65 -0.06 1.97
CA HIS A 316 -21.36 0.08 1.33
C HIS A 316 -20.74 1.40 1.71
N VAL A 317 -19.46 1.41 2.00
CA VAL A 317 -18.72 2.67 2.22
C VAL A 317 -17.79 2.89 1.06
N ILE A 318 -18.09 3.93 0.30
CA ILE A 318 -17.36 4.28 -0.92
C ILE A 318 -16.49 5.48 -0.64
N GLY A 319 -15.18 5.30 -0.76
CA GLY A 319 -14.22 6.39 -0.78
C GLY A 319 -14.22 7.07 -2.13
N ARG A 320 -14.40 8.39 -2.13
CA ARG A 320 -14.27 9.25 -3.29
C ARG A 320 -12.95 10.00 -3.21
N TYR A 321 -12.11 9.83 -4.20
CA TYR A 321 -10.78 10.43 -4.27
C TYR A 321 -10.76 11.73 -5.10
N GLU A 322 -9.68 12.49 -4.96
CA GLU A 322 -9.52 13.78 -5.66
C GLU A 322 -9.49 13.65 -7.18
N ASP A 323 -9.08 12.50 -7.70
CA ASP A 323 -9.02 12.19 -9.15
C ASP A 323 -10.37 11.72 -9.72
N GLY A 324 -11.40 11.63 -8.88
CA GLY A 324 -12.71 11.11 -9.26
C GLY A 324 -12.82 9.59 -9.20
N SER A 325 -11.74 8.89 -8.91
CA SER A 325 -11.79 7.45 -8.66
C SER A 325 -12.56 7.13 -7.37
N GLN A 326 -12.99 5.89 -7.27
CA GLN A 326 -13.71 5.41 -6.09
C GLN A 326 -13.23 4.01 -5.72
N THR A 327 -13.23 3.75 -4.41
CA THR A 327 -12.91 2.43 -3.85
C THR A 327 -13.94 2.10 -2.77
N GLU A 328 -14.46 0.91 -2.78
CA GLU A 328 -15.27 0.40 -1.68
C GLU A 328 -14.36 -0.07 -0.56
N PHE A 329 -14.62 0.41 0.65
CA PHE A 329 -13.92 -0.01 1.86
C PHE A 329 -14.59 -1.22 2.48
N SER A 330 -13.79 -2.17 2.94
CA SER A 330 -14.29 -3.27 3.75
C SER A 330 -14.56 -2.79 5.18
N ALA A 331 -15.41 -3.51 5.90
CA ALA A 331 -15.74 -3.18 7.30
C ALA A 331 -14.52 -3.18 8.24
N SER A 332 -13.42 -3.86 7.86
CA SER A 332 -12.17 -3.85 8.63
C SER A 332 -11.31 -2.61 8.40
N ASP A 333 -11.53 -1.90 7.31
CA ASP A 333 -10.71 -0.75 6.91
C ASP A 333 -11.27 0.57 7.47
N ILE A 334 -12.49 0.53 8.03
CA ILE A 334 -13.21 1.70 8.51
C ILE A 334 -13.85 1.43 9.87
N HIS A 335 -14.07 2.50 10.61
CA HIS A 335 -14.93 2.48 11.78
C HIS A 335 -16.22 3.26 11.46
N LEU A 336 -17.35 2.55 11.46
CA LEU A 336 -18.67 3.14 11.24
C LEU A 336 -19.49 3.09 12.52
N GLU A 337 -20.03 4.22 12.91
CA GLU A 337 -21.07 4.34 13.94
C GLU A 337 -22.38 4.77 13.29
N ALA A 338 -23.43 4.01 13.52
CA ALA A 338 -24.79 4.43 13.15
C ALA A 338 -25.56 4.82 14.42
N LYS A 339 -26.36 5.88 14.32
CA LYS A 339 -27.20 6.37 15.42
C LYS A 339 -28.62 6.58 14.95
N SER A 340 -29.58 6.23 15.81
CA SER A 340 -30.96 6.63 15.60
C SER A 340 -31.17 8.06 16.12
N SER A 341 -31.78 8.92 15.32
CA SER A 341 -32.06 10.30 15.70
C SER A 341 -33.27 10.46 16.61
N ASP A 342 -34.11 9.42 16.72
CA ASP A 342 -35.38 9.43 17.43
C ASP A 342 -35.53 8.28 18.44
N GLY A 343 -34.42 7.69 18.86
CA GLY A 343 -34.37 6.71 19.93
C GLY A 343 -34.62 5.26 19.49
N GLY A 344 -34.64 4.98 18.17
CA GLY A 344 -34.65 3.62 17.66
C GLY A 344 -33.38 2.85 18.03
N HIS A 345 -33.48 1.55 18.21
CA HIS A 345 -32.33 0.68 18.47
C HIS A 345 -31.82 0.10 17.16
N LEU A 346 -30.55 0.29 16.91
CA LEU A 346 -29.84 -0.23 15.73
C LEU A 346 -28.39 -0.59 16.09
N GLU A 347 -27.78 -1.46 15.32
CA GLU A 347 -26.41 -1.89 15.49
C GLU A 347 -25.72 -2.03 14.15
N VAL A 348 -24.43 -1.70 14.10
CA VAL A 348 -23.57 -1.94 12.95
C VAL A 348 -22.76 -3.20 13.19
N ASN A 349 -22.85 -4.16 12.30
CA ASN A 349 -22.11 -5.41 12.38
C ASN A 349 -21.52 -5.77 11.00
N GLY A 350 -20.22 -5.58 10.87
CA GLY A 350 -19.53 -5.72 9.58
C GLY A 350 -20.11 -4.71 8.57
N GLN A 351 -20.57 -5.18 7.43
CA GLN A 351 -21.25 -4.37 6.40
C GLN A 351 -22.76 -4.36 6.54
N ASN A 352 -23.30 -4.81 7.68
CA ASN A 352 -24.73 -4.88 7.93
C ASN A 352 -25.17 -3.88 8.99
N LEU A 353 -26.32 -3.29 8.75
CA LEU A 353 -27.04 -2.46 9.68
C LEU A 353 -28.26 -3.23 10.16
N LEU A 354 -28.28 -3.57 11.44
CA LEU A 354 -29.33 -4.33 12.10
C LEU A 354 -30.31 -3.35 12.72
N LEU A 355 -31.58 -3.39 12.31
CA LEU A 355 -32.64 -2.51 12.80
C LEU A 355 -33.56 -3.27 13.75
N TYR A 356 -33.50 -2.94 15.02
CA TYR A 356 -34.28 -3.64 16.05
C TYR A 356 -35.60 -2.96 16.39
N THR A 357 -35.68 -1.65 16.25
CA THR A 357 -36.89 -0.88 16.54
C THR A 357 -37.05 0.27 15.55
N LYS A 358 -38.30 0.81 15.49
CA LYS A 358 -38.58 2.00 14.67
C LYS A 358 -37.69 3.15 15.06
N GLY A 359 -37.14 3.80 14.05
CA GLY A 359 -36.33 4.96 14.23
C GLY A 359 -35.78 5.50 12.91
N ARG A 360 -35.25 6.72 12.95
CA ARG A 360 -34.58 7.34 11.83
C ARG A 360 -33.07 7.16 11.99
N VAL A 361 -32.43 6.58 11.00
CA VAL A 361 -30.98 6.40 10.96
C VAL A 361 -30.34 7.63 10.29
N THR A 362 -29.30 8.17 10.93
CA THR A 362 -28.47 9.26 10.39
C THR A 362 -27.00 8.90 10.47
#